data_11d85542c102cd17f3a4d286ff39d5ad
#
_entry.id   11d85542c102cd17f3a4d286ff39d5ad
#
_cell.length_a   1.000
_cell.length_b   1.000
_cell.length_c   1.000
_cell.angle_alpha   90.00
_cell.angle_beta   90.00
_cell.angle_gamma   90.00
#
_symmetry.space_group_name_H-M   'P 1'
#
loop_
_entity.id
_entity.type
_entity.pdbx_description
1 polymer ?
#
loop_
_entity_poly.entity_id
_entity_poly.type
_entity_poly.pdbx_seq_one_letter_code
_entity_poly.pdbx_strand_id
1 'polypeptide(L)'
;MYLHAFMIIILQVFFVLVLLVLLIQFVYKPKRAKGATQLPDHYKELLTDYVKFYSQLDEEGKKHFEERLQRFLTSVKITEANAIAEDLDKVLIAAGAIIPVYNIPDWEYINLHEVLLYPGTFNQDFDQQGMQRPILGMVGTGAMQNVMIISKWELRQGFINHTSSRNVALHEFVHLIDLMDGTLDGVPEILLERKYVPQWLKIVNSTIMQIKAGESDIDFYGASNQVEFFAVVSEYFFEQPRLLKENHREVYEMLEKIFGERKTGNLRTATIANS
;
A
#
# COMPACT_ATOMS: atom_id res chain seq x y z
N MET A 1 8.83 -16.51 -57.02
CA MET A 1 8.52 -17.73 -56.28
C MET A 1 9.08 -17.71 -54.83
N TYR A 2 10.38 -17.37 -54.64
CA TYR A 2 10.99 -17.35 -53.31
C TYR A 2 10.40 -16.30 -52.30
N LEU A 3 10.00 -15.13 -52.80
CA LEU A 3 9.43 -14.07 -51.95
C LEU A 3 8.07 -14.45 -51.33
N HIS A 4 7.24 -15.15 -52.07
CA HIS A 4 5.95 -15.65 -51.54
C HIS A 4 6.13 -16.77 -50.51
N ALA A 5 7.10 -17.69 -50.75
CA ALA A 5 7.39 -18.74 -49.78
C ALA A 5 7.96 -18.13 -48.47
N PHE A 6 8.82 -17.12 -48.56
CA PHE A 6 9.38 -16.39 -47.38
C PHE A 6 8.27 -15.67 -46.58
N MET A 7 7.36 -14.97 -47.27
CA MET A 7 6.21 -14.32 -46.61
C MET A 7 5.30 -15.32 -45.88
N ILE A 8 5.05 -16.49 -46.48
CA ILE A 8 4.23 -17.53 -45.83
C ILE A 8 4.90 -18.04 -44.55
N ILE A 9 6.20 -18.26 -44.56
CA ILE A 9 6.96 -18.71 -43.39
C ILE A 9 6.90 -17.64 -42.26
N ILE A 10 7.08 -16.36 -42.57
CA ILE A 10 6.97 -15.27 -41.59
C ILE A 10 5.56 -15.24 -40.98
N LEU A 11 4.52 -15.39 -41.79
CA LEU A 11 3.13 -15.39 -41.30
C LEU A 11 2.83 -16.59 -40.38
N GLN A 12 3.39 -17.75 -40.70
CA GLN A 12 3.26 -18.97 -39.88
C GLN A 12 3.99 -18.80 -38.52
N VAL A 13 5.22 -18.27 -38.53
CA VAL A 13 5.98 -18.01 -37.31
C VAL A 13 5.26 -16.98 -36.41
N PHE A 14 4.73 -15.91 -37.01
CA PHE A 14 3.95 -14.91 -36.28
C PHE A 14 2.69 -15.51 -35.65
N PHE A 15 1.97 -16.35 -36.42
CA PHE A 15 0.76 -17.02 -35.92
C PHE A 15 1.06 -17.99 -34.77
N VAL A 16 2.17 -18.73 -34.84
CA VAL A 16 2.62 -19.63 -33.77
C VAL A 16 2.98 -18.81 -32.52
N LEU A 17 3.68 -17.68 -32.67
CA LEU A 17 4.02 -16.79 -31.54
C LEU A 17 2.76 -16.21 -30.88
N VAL A 18 1.78 -15.77 -31.66
CA VAL A 18 0.49 -15.28 -31.12
C VAL A 18 -0.25 -16.39 -30.36
N LEU A 19 -0.30 -17.61 -30.91
CA LEU A 19 -0.90 -18.76 -30.22
C LEU A 19 -0.17 -19.10 -28.92
N LEU A 20 1.17 -19.01 -28.92
CA LEU A 20 1.99 -19.27 -27.73
C LEU A 20 1.73 -18.23 -26.64
N VAL A 21 1.62 -16.94 -27.01
CA VAL A 21 1.28 -15.86 -26.09
C VAL A 21 -0.14 -16.06 -25.52
N LEU A 22 -1.11 -16.41 -26.34
CA LEU A 22 -2.48 -16.70 -25.90
C LEU A 22 -2.54 -17.93 -24.98
N LEU A 23 -1.74 -18.97 -25.29
CA LEU A 23 -1.63 -20.17 -24.45
C LEU A 23 -0.99 -19.83 -23.11
N ILE A 24 0.07 -19.02 -23.09
CA ILE A 24 0.71 -18.51 -21.87
C ILE A 24 -0.32 -17.72 -21.05
N GLN A 25 -1.05 -16.79 -21.65
CA GLN A 25 -2.08 -16.01 -20.96
C GLN A 25 -3.21 -16.89 -20.41
N PHE A 26 -3.55 -17.98 -21.11
CA PHE A 26 -4.57 -18.93 -20.68
C PHE A 26 -4.07 -19.84 -19.54
N VAL A 27 -2.81 -20.29 -19.60
CA VAL A 27 -2.18 -21.16 -18.58
C VAL A 27 -1.79 -20.37 -17.33
N TYR A 28 -1.31 -19.14 -17.51
CA TYR A 28 -0.95 -18.20 -16.44
C TYR A 28 -2.13 -17.31 -15.99
N LYS A 29 -3.38 -17.63 -16.31
CA LYS A 29 -4.49 -17.05 -15.56
C LYS A 29 -4.22 -17.37 -14.09
N PRO A 30 -3.99 -16.37 -13.21
CA PRO A 30 -3.85 -16.63 -11.79
C PRO A 30 -5.10 -17.43 -11.40
N LYS A 31 -4.91 -18.62 -10.86
CA LYS A 31 -6.02 -19.41 -10.32
C LYS A 31 -6.66 -18.52 -9.27
N ARG A 32 -7.78 -17.86 -9.59
CA ARG A 32 -8.65 -17.30 -8.56
C ARG A 32 -8.84 -18.43 -7.56
N ALA A 33 -8.35 -18.22 -6.36
CA ALA A 33 -8.45 -19.21 -5.29
C ALA A 33 -9.92 -19.60 -5.18
N LYS A 34 -10.28 -20.78 -5.70
CA LYS A 34 -11.61 -21.36 -5.57
C LYS A 34 -11.76 -21.73 -4.10
N GLY A 35 -12.61 -21.02 -3.41
CA GLY A 35 -12.92 -21.19 -2.00
C GLY A 35 -12.27 -20.08 -1.17
N ALA A 36 -12.84 -18.87 -1.21
CA ALA A 36 -12.63 -17.92 -0.14
C ALA A 36 -13.16 -18.58 1.13
N THR A 37 -12.25 -19.18 1.91
CA THR A 37 -12.57 -19.60 3.27
C THR A 37 -13.06 -18.32 3.95
N GLN A 38 -14.28 -18.36 4.48
CA GLN A 38 -14.85 -17.19 5.17
C GLN A 38 -13.88 -16.74 6.25
N LEU A 39 -13.70 -15.43 6.41
CA LEU A 39 -12.84 -14.88 7.45
C LEU A 39 -13.27 -15.45 8.80
N PRO A 40 -12.35 -15.96 9.64
CA PRO A 40 -12.73 -16.48 10.97
C PRO A 40 -13.46 -15.44 11.81
N ASP A 41 -14.48 -15.83 12.54
CA ASP A 41 -15.30 -14.89 13.30
C ASP A 41 -14.47 -14.09 14.33
N HIS A 42 -13.48 -14.71 14.96
CA HIS A 42 -12.59 -14.01 15.88
C HIS A 42 -11.75 -12.90 15.21
N TYR A 43 -11.51 -12.97 13.89
CA TYR A 43 -10.86 -11.86 13.15
C TYR A 43 -11.79 -10.66 13.01
N LYS A 44 -13.10 -10.90 12.88
CA LYS A 44 -14.10 -9.81 12.84
C LYS A 44 -14.23 -9.12 14.20
N GLU A 45 -14.12 -9.87 15.29
CA GLU A 45 -14.02 -9.32 16.62
C GLU A 45 -12.79 -8.42 16.77
N LEU A 46 -11.61 -8.91 16.37
CA LEU A 46 -10.37 -8.12 16.38
C LEU A 46 -10.48 -6.86 15.52
N LEU A 47 -11.09 -6.94 14.33
CA LEU A 47 -11.35 -5.77 13.48
C LEU A 47 -12.27 -4.75 14.17
N THR A 48 -13.31 -5.21 14.83
CA THR A 48 -14.26 -4.35 15.55
C THR A 48 -13.61 -3.64 16.73
N ASP A 49 -12.76 -4.35 17.46
CA ASP A 49 -12.16 -3.85 18.70
C ASP A 49 -10.95 -2.91 18.42
N TYR A 50 -10.18 -3.18 17.36
CA TYR A 50 -8.90 -2.50 17.14
C TYR A 50 -8.85 -1.62 15.89
N VAL A 51 -9.75 -1.80 14.91
CA VAL A 51 -9.69 -1.08 13.64
C VAL A 51 -10.85 -0.08 13.54
N LYS A 52 -10.61 1.15 13.99
CA LYS A 52 -11.60 2.24 13.98
C LYS A 52 -12.25 2.44 12.61
N PHE A 53 -11.47 2.38 11.53
CA PHE A 53 -12.00 2.49 10.17
C PHE A 53 -13.07 1.44 9.90
N TYR A 54 -12.79 0.16 10.21
CA TYR A 54 -13.74 -0.93 10.03
C TYR A 54 -15.00 -0.77 10.88
N SER A 55 -14.85 -0.34 12.14
CA SER A 55 -15.99 -0.16 13.05
C SER A 55 -17.00 0.91 12.60
N GLN A 56 -16.58 1.85 11.74
CA GLN A 56 -17.39 2.93 11.18
C GLN A 56 -18.10 2.54 9.87
N LEU A 57 -17.78 1.39 9.29
CA LEU A 57 -18.43 0.90 8.07
C LEU A 57 -19.82 0.33 8.36
N ASP A 58 -20.71 0.44 7.38
CA ASP A 58 -21.97 -0.30 7.38
C ASP A 58 -21.72 -1.80 7.09
N GLU A 59 -22.76 -2.61 7.15
CA GLU A 59 -22.62 -4.07 6.98
C GLU A 59 -22.09 -4.48 5.59
N GLU A 60 -22.45 -3.75 4.53
CA GLU A 60 -21.92 -4.00 3.18
C GLU A 60 -20.44 -3.62 3.09
N GLY A 61 -20.08 -2.48 3.65
CA GLY A 61 -18.71 -2.04 3.75
C GLY A 61 -17.82 -2.97 4.56
N LYS A 62 -18.32 -3.47 5.71
CA LYS A 62 -17.60 -4.47 6.51
C LYS A 62 -17.34 -5.75 5.73
N LYS A 63 -18.38 -6.27 5.05
CA LYS A 63 -18.24 -7.45 4.22
C LYS A 63 -17.21 -7.25 3.12
N HIS A 64 -17.25 -6.11 2.43
CA HIS A 64 -16.26 -5.75 1.42
C HIS A 64 -14.84 -5.68 2.00
N PHE A 65 -14.67 -5.08 3.17
CA PHE A 65 -13.39 -5.01 3.88
C PHE A 65 -12.86 -6.40 4.22
N GLU A 66 -13.71 -7.28 4.79
CA GLU A 66 -13.40 -8.66 5.16
C GLU A 66 -12.93 -9.49 3.95
N GLU A 67 -13.63 -9.37 2.81
CA GLU A 67 -13.28 -10.06 1.58
C GLU A 67 -11.89 -9.64 1.06
N ARG A 68 -11.56 -8.35 1.16
CA ARG A 68 -10.25 -7.81 0.77
C ARG A 68 -9.17 -8.25 1.74
N LEU A 69 -9.45 -8.19 3.04
CA LEU A 69 -8.53 -8.62 4.08
C LEU A 69 -8.18 -10.11 3.92
N GLN A 70 -9.17 -10.97 3.71
CA GLN A 70 -8.95 -12.38 3.44
C GLN A 70 -8.10 -12.60 2.19
N ARG A 71 -8.32 -11.85 1.13
CA ARG A 71 -7.53 -11.89 -0.10
C ARG A 71 -6.07 -11.52 0.16
N PHE A 72 -5.84 -10.43 0.88
CA PHE A 72 -4.49 -10.00 1.28
C PHE A 72 -3.77 -11.09 2.09
N LEU A 73 -4.39 -11.63 3.12
CA LEU A 73 -3.82 -12.68 3.96
C LEU A 73 -3.53 -14.00 3.21
N THR A 74 -4.17 -14.20 2.07
CA THR A 74 -3.93 -15.37 1.20
C THR A 74 -2.78 -15.12 0.22
N SER A 75 -2.54 -13.87 -0.18
CA SER A 75 -1.55 -13.48 -1.19
C SER A 75 -0.21 -13.07 -0.60
N VAL A 76 -0.19 -12.52 0.62
CA VAL A 76 1.01 -12.01 1.29
C VAL A 76 1.36 -12.89 2.47
N LYS A 77 2.62 -13.36 2.51
CA LYS A 77 3.13 -14.16 3.62
C LYS A 77 3.51 -13.25 4.78
N ILE A 78 3.06 -13.57 5.98
CA ILE A 78 3.51 -12.91 7.21
C ILE A 78 4.46 -13.86 7.93
N THR A 79 5.70 -13.44 8.09
CA THR A 79 6.79 -14.26 8.67
C THR A 79 7.26 -13.63 9.98
N GLU A 80 7.50 -14.48 10.91
CA GLU A 80 8.05 -14.16 12.23
C GLU A 80 9.58 -14.04 12.16
N ALA A 81 10.08 -12.88 12.57
CA ALA A 81 11.51 -12.64 12.69
C ALA A 81 11.87 -12.31 14.13
N ASN A 82 12.10 -13.32 14.95
CA ASN A 82 12.30 -13.24 16.40
C ASN A 82 11.08 -12.70 17.18
N ALA A 83 9.89 -12.76 16.60
CA ALA A 83 8.62 -12.40 17.23
C ALA A 83 7.58 -13.48 16.89
N ILE A 84 6.62 -13.71 17.76
CA ILE A 84 5.45 -14.56 17.47
C ILE A 84 4.38 -13.67 16.83
N ALA A 85 3.92 -14.00 15.62
CA ALA A 85 2.82 -13.32 14.95
C ALA A 85 1.48 -13.89 15.45
N GLU A 86 0.81 -13.14 16.31
CA GLU A 86 -0.52 -13.46 16.77
C GLU A 86 -1.56 -13.08 15.70
N ASP A 87 -2.78 -13.58 15.82
CA ASP A 87 -3.85 -13.26 14.88
C ASP A 87 -4.17 -11.77 14.86
N LEU A 88 -4.04 -11.07 16.00
CA LEU A 88 -4.16 -9.61 16.06
C LEU A 88 -3.13 -8.94 15.11
N ASP A 89 -1.88 -9.38 15.14
CA ASP A 89 -0.84 -8.77 14.30
C ASP A 89 -1.14 -8.94 12.80
N LYS A 90 -1.62 -10.14 12.42
CA LYS A 90 -2.04 -10.44 11.04
C LYS A 90 -3.21 -9.55 10.59
N VAL A 91 -4.20 -9.39 11.47
CA VAL A 91 -5.37 -8.53 11.22
C VAL A 91 -4.95 -7.07 11.07
N LEU A 92 -4.07 -6.56 11.94
CA LEU A 92 -3.61 -5.16 11.90
C LEU A 92 -2.73 -4.87 10.67
N ILE A 93 -1.83 -5.79 10.29
CA ILE A 93 -1.05 -5.68 9.04
C ILE A 93 -2.00 -5.61 7.84
N ALA A 94 -2.95 -6.54 7.76
CA ALA A 94 -3.89 -6.58 6.66
C ALA A 94 -4.84 -5.37 6.65
N ALA A 95 -5.25 -4.85 7.81
CA ALA A 95 -6.04 -3.63 7.91
C ALA A 95 -5.25 -2.42 7.39
N GLY A 96 -3.97 -2.28 7.77
CA GLY A 96 -3.07 -1.24 7.24
C GLY A 96 -2.94 -1.28 5.73
N ALA A 97 -2.94 -2.50 5.14
CA ALA A 97 -2.92 -2.69 3.69
C ALA A 97 -4.23 -2.27 3.01
N ILE A 98 -5.38 -2.53 3.63
CA ILE A 98 -6.69 -2.33 2.98
C ILE A 98 -7.20 -0.89 3.14
N ILE A 99 -6.97 -0.25 4.28
CA ILE A 99 -7.48 1.11 4.57
C ILE A 99 -7.13 2.11 3.46
N PRO A 100 -5.87 2.28 3.03
CA PRO A 100 -5.52 3.28 2.02
C PRO A 100 -6.15 3.03 0.65
N VAL A 101 -6.44 1.78 0.34
CA VAL A 101 -6.95 1.39 -0.97
C VAL A 101 -8.40 0.89 -0.93
N TYR A 102 -9.11 1.12 0.18
CA TYR A 102 -10.47 0.63 0.39
C TYR A 102 -11.42 1.05 -0.75
N ASN A 103 -11.32 2.28 -1.22
CA ASN A 103 -12.13 2.83 -2.30
C ASN A 103 -11.58 2.54 -3.71
N ILE A 104 -10.51 1.76 -3.83
CA ILE A 104 -9.88 1.46 -5.11
C ILE A 104 -10.22 0.02 -5.51
N PRO A 105 -11.09 -0.16 -6.52
CA PRO A 105 -11.51 -1.50 -6.95
C PRO A 105 -10.30 -2.36 -7.38
N ASP A 106 -10.39 -3.66 -7.06
CA ASP A 106 -9.45 -4.69 -7.53
C ASP A 106 -7.96 -4.40 -7.26
N TRP A 107 -7.65 -3.57 -6.24
CA TRP A 107 -6.27 -3.29 -5.86
C TRP A 107 -5.59 -4.54 -5.30
N GLU A 108 -4.38 -4.81 -5.80
CA GLU A 108 -3.47 -5.84 -5.30
C GLU A 108 -2.06 -5.26 -5.17
N TYR A 109 -1.37 -5.60 -4.08
CA TYR A 109 0.04 -5.22 -3.88
C TYR A 109 0.95 -6.20 -4.62
N ILE A 110 1.14 -5.99 -5.93
CA ILE A 110 2.02 -6.84 -6.77
C ILE A 110 3.50 -6.69 -6.42
N ASN A 111 3.85 -5.63 -5.69
CA ASN A 111 5.18 -5.30 -5.20
C ASN A 111 5.42 -5.74 -3.75
N LEU A 112 4.55 -6.58 -3.18
CA LEU A 112 4.71 -7.14 -1.84
C LEU A 112 4.44 -8.64 -1.84
N HIS A 113 5.42 -9.43 -1.38
CA HIS A 113 5.27 -10.88 -1.22
C HIS A 113 5.30 -11.31 0.24
N GLU A 114 6.04 -10.60 1.08
CA GLU A 114 6.25 -10.98 2.46
C GLU A 114 6.33 -9.78 3.40
N VAL A 115 5.72 -9.91 4.58
CA VAL A 115 5.88 -8.99 5.71
C VAL A 115 6.63 -9.71 6.81
N LEU A 116 7.79 -9.19 7.20
CA LEU A 116 8.57 -9.65 8.32
C LEU A 116 8.17 -8.90 9.59
N LEU A 117 7.68 -9.61 10.58
CA LEU A 117 7.29 -9.04 11.87
C LEU A 117 8.46 -9.12 12.84
N TYR A 118 9.00 -7.98 13.22
CA TYR A 118 10.06 -7.82 14.22
C TYR A 118 9.44 -7.51 15.59
N PRO A 119 10.04 -7.93 16.72
CA PRO A 119 9.48 -7.68 18.05
C PRO A 119 9.43 -6.19 18.39
N GLY A 120 10.41 -5.41 17.97
CA GLY A 120 10.52 -3.97 18.20
C GLY A 120 11.22 -3.26 17.06
N THR A 121 11.64 -2.02 17.30
CA THR A 121 12.38 -1.20 16.35
C THR A 121 13.77 -1.79 16.04
N PHE A 122 14.34 -1.40 14.92
CA PHE A 122 15.63 -1.91 14.42
C PHE A 122 16.47 -0.79 13.78
N ASN A 123 17.71 -1.08 13.41
CA ASN A 123 18.61 -0.16 12.72
C ASN A 123 18.78 -0.58 11.23
N GLN A 124 19.61 0.16 10.49
CA GLN A 124 19.89 -0.11 9.08
C GLN A 124 20.59 -1.45 8.82
N ASP A 125 21.25 -2.01 9.83
CA ASP A 125 21.88 -3.35 9.78
C ASP A 125 20.91 -4.46 10.23
N PHE A 126 19.61 -4.14 10.38
CA PHE A 126 18.55 -5.02 10.87
C PHE A 126 18.78 -5.53 12.31
N ASP A 127 19.66 -4.87 13.06
CA ASP A 127 19.91 -5.22 14.46
C ASP A 127 18.74 -4.76 15.34
N GLN A 128 18.25 -5.68 16.16
CA GLN A 128 17.14 -5.48 17.09
C GLN A 128 17.66 -5.24 18.52
N GLN A 129 18.97 -5.17 18.71
CA GLN A 129 19.64 -4.94 20.00
C GLN A 129 20.41 -3.61 19.97
N GLY A 130 20.60 -2.98 21.13
CA GLY A 130 21.30 -1.70 21.22
C GLY A 130 20.38 -0.48 21.33
N MET A 131 20.96 0.72 21.48
CA MET A 131 20.22 1.96 21.78
C MET A 131 19.84 2.81 20.55
N GLN A 132 20.44 2.55 19.37
CA GLN A 132 20.16 3.31 18.13
C GLN A 132 19.37 2.44 17.14
N ARG A 133 18.05 2.43 17.31
CA ARG A 133 17.10 1.67 16.49
C ARG A 133 15.94 2.56 16.06
N PRO A 134 16.16 3.54 15.17
CA PRO A 134 15.13 4.52 14.82
C PRO A 134 14.08 3.99 13.83
N ILE A 135 14.27 2.79 13.25
CA ILE A 135 13.42 2.28 12.17
C ILE A 135 12.25 1.51 12.79
N LEU A 136 11.04 1.95 12.49
CA LEU A 136 9.77 1.39 12.96
C LEU A 136 9.19 0.38 11.95
N GLY A 137 9.39 0.66 10.67
CA GLY A 137 9.03 -0.14 9.52
C GLY A 137 9.95 0.20 8.34
N MET A 138 9.91 -0.60 7.30
CA MET A 138 10.69 -0.37 6.08
C MET A 138 10.17 -1.22 4.92
N VAL A 139 10.02 -0.58 3.75
CA VAL A 139 9.87 -1.28 2.48
C VAL A 139 11.26 -1.60 1.92
N GLY A 140 11.51 -2.87 1.64
CA GLY A 140 12.82 -3.33 1.21
C GLY A 140 13.12 -2.99 -0.26
N THR A 141 14.42 -2.77 -0.54
CA THR A 141 14.97 -2.57 -1.88
C THR A 141 16.09 -3.57 -2.17
N GLY A 142 16.48 -3.74 -3.41
CA GLY A 142 17.56 -4.66 -3.78
C GLY A 142 17.26 -6.10 -3.38
N ALA A 143 18.08 -6.70 -2.53
CA ALA A 143 17.91 -8.09 -2.06
C ALA A 143 16.65 -8.30 -1.21
N MET A 144 16.09 -7.23 -0.63
CA MET A 144 14.84 -7.23 0.15
C MET A 144 13.65 -6.74 -0.69
N GLN A 145 13.76 -6.67 -2.00
CA GLN A 145 12.69 -6.27 -2.88
C GLN A 145 11.44 -7.13 -2.63
N ASN A 146 10.26 -6.49 -2.61
CA ASN A 146 8.96 -7.12 -2.31
C ASN A 146 8.82 -7.66 -0.87
N VAL A 147 9.67 -7.22 0.04
CA VAL A 147 9.60 -7.53 1.47
C VAL A 147 9.38 -6.24 2.24
N MET A 148 8.48 -6.27 3.21
CA MET A 148 8.26 -5.20 4.18
C MET A 148 8.66 -5.71 5.56
N ILE A 149 9.30 -4.86 6.37
CA ILE A 149 9.57 -5.14 7.78
C ILE A 149 8.70 -4.21 8.62
N ILE A 150 8.04 -4.74 9.64
CA ILE A 150 7.23 -3.96 10.58
C ILE A 150 7.58 -4.37 12.01
N SER A 151 7.75 -3.38 12.90
CA SER A 151 7.84 -3.58 14.34
C SER A 151 6.45 -3.96 14.90
N LYS A 152 6.36 -5.11 15.57
CA LYS A 152 5.13 -5.58 16.23
C LYS A 152 4.61 -4.57 17.27
N TRP A 153 5.52 -3.98 18.04
CA TRP A 153 5.16 -2.99 19.05
C TRP A 153 4.54 -1.75 18.39
N GLU A 154 5.20 -1.18 17.38
CA GLU A 154 4.72 0.02 16.70
C GLU A 154 3.45 -0.22 15.89
N LEU A 155 3.32 -1.40 15.27
CA LEU A 155 2.10 -1.85 14.61
C LEU A 155 0.91 -1.75 15.55
N ARG A 156 1.02 -2.35 16.74
CA ARG A 156 -0.07 -2.34 17.73
C ARG A 156 -0.35 -0.94 18.26
N GLN A 157 0.70 -0.15 18.54
CA GLN A 157 0.54 1.22 19.02
C GLN A 157 -0.21 2.09 18.02
N GLY A 158 0.05 1.94 16.72
CA GLY A 158 -0.62 2.70 15.66
C GLY A 158 -2.14 2.50 15.64
N PHE A 159 -2.63 1.30 15.97
CA PHE A 159 -4.07 1.04 16.00
C PHE A 159 -4.73 1.27 17.37
N ILE A 160 -4.00 1.19 18.46
CA ILE A 160 -4.54 1.38 19.83
C ILE A 160 -4.58 2.85 20.23
N ASN A 161 -3.61 3.63 19.79
CA ASN A 161 -3.48 5.04 20.18
C ASN A 161 -4.29 5.97 19.26
N HIS A 162 -5.58 6.05 19.48
CA HIS A 162 -6.50 6.88 18.67
C HIS A 162 -6.30 8.40 18.80
N THR A 163 -5.38 8.87 19.64
CA THR A 163 -5.04 10.29 19.76
C THR A 163 -3.82 10.68 18.93
N SER A 164 -3.07 9.71 18.44
CA SER A 164 -1.95 9.89 17.53
C SER A 164 -2.41 9.82 16.07
N SER A 165 -1.75 10.59 15.21
CA SER A 165 -1.87 10.41 13.77
C SER A 165 -0.89 9.38 13.22
N ARG A 166 -0.02 8.79 14.05
CA ARG A 166 1.00 7.83 13.63
C ARG A 166 0.47 6.42 13.56
N ASN A 167 0.65 5.77 12.42
CA ASN A 167 0.32 4.38 12.20
C ASN A 167 1.34 3.77 11.21
N VAL A 168 2.32 3.03 11.74
CA VAL A 168 3.42 2.47 10.94
C VAL A 168 2.93 1.56 9.82
N ALA A 169 1.83 0.83 10.00
CA ALA A 169 1.30 0.00 8.93
C ALA A 169 0.79 0.85 7.77
N LEU A 170 -0.01 1.89 8.05
CA LEU A 170 -0.46 2.84 7.02
C LEU A 170 0.74 3.48 6.31
N HIS A 171 1.75 3.91 7.08
CA HIS A 171 2.97 4.53 6.57
C HIS A 171 3.65 3.65 5.51
N GLU A 172 3.97 2.42 5.87
CA GLU A 172 4.70 1.50 4.99
C GLU A 172 3.85 1.06 3.77
N PHE A 173 2.53 0.88 3.95
CA PHE A 173 1.66 0.57 2.82
C PHE A 173 1.49 1.75 1.86
N VAL A 174 1.57 2.98 2.35
CA VAL A 174 1.58 4.18 1.48
C VAL A 174 2.88 4.25 0.66
N HIS A 175 4.03 3.89 1.22
CA HIS A 175 5.27 3.75 0.43
C HIS A 175 5.15 2.68 -0.66
N LEU A 176 4.49 1.55 -0.38
CA LEU A 176 4.23 0.54 -1.43
C LEU A 176 3.30 1.06 -2.52
N ILE A 177 2.30 1.90 -2.17
CA ILE A 177 1.41 2.54 -3.14
C ILE A 177 2.19 3.53 -4.02
N ASP A 178 3.05 4.33 -3.42
CA ASP A 178 3.94 5.26 -4.15
C ASP A 178 4.83 4.49 -5.13
N LEU A 179 5.45 3.41 -4.68
CA LEU A 179 6.35 2.57 -5.48
C LEU A 179 5.65 1.77 -6.60
N MET A 180 4.32 1.75 -6.68
CA MET A 180 3.58 0.95 -7.68
C MET A 180 3.78 1.42 -9.12
N ASP A 181 4.16 2.66 -9.36
CA ASP A 181 4.50 3.18 -10.69
C ASP A 181 6.00 2.98 -11.05
N GLY A 182 6.80 2.43 -10.12
CA GLY A 182 8.22 2.10 -10.28
C GLY A 182 9.16 3.14 -9.67
N THR A 183 8.65 4.24 -9.12
CA THR A 183 9.43 5.28 -8.44
C THR A 183 8.92 5.50 -7.01
N LEU A 184 9.83 5.78 -6.09
CA LEU A 184 9.49 6.15 -4.72
C LEU A 184 9.87 7.62 -4.54
N ASP A 185 8.95 8.52 -4.88
CA ASP A 185 9.22 9.96 -4.95
C ASP A 185 8.16 10.86 -4.27
N GLY A 186 7.16 10.25 -3.65
CA GLY A 186 6.06 10.94 -2.98
C GLY A 186 4.97 11.43 -3.94
N VAL A 187 4.94 10.90 -5.18
CA VAL A 187 3.95 11.22 -6.21
C VAL A 187 3.29 9.94 -6.72
N PRO A 188 2.22 9.45 -6.10
CA PRO A 188 1.59 8.18 -6.48
C PRO A 188 0.85 8.31 -7.82
N GLU A 189 1.58 8.33 -8.96
CA GLU A 189 1.01 8.53 -10.30
C GLU A 189 -0.02 7.46 -10.70
N ILE A 190 0.01 6.28 -10.06
CA ILE A 190 -1.01 5.26 -10.28
C ILE A 190 -2.38 5.68 -9.73
N LEU A 191 -2.40 6.50 -8.69
CA LEU A 191 -3.60 6.99 -8.03
C LEU A 191 -3.89 8.47 -8.35
N LEU A 192 -2.90 9.29 -8.65
CA LEU A 192 -3.05 10.71 -8.93
C LEU A 192 -3.07 10.96 -10.44
N GLU A 193 -4.14 11.57 -10.96
CA GLU A 193 -4.19 11.97 -12.37
C GLU A 193 -3.08 12.99 -12.67
N ARG A 194 -2.34 12.79 -13.77
CA ARG A 194 -1.21 13.64 -14.18
C ARG A 194 -1.47 15.14 -14.14
N LYS A 195 -2.70 15.57 -14.43
CA LYS A 195 -3.08 16.99 -14.40
C LYS A 195 -2.96 17.63 -13.01
N TYR A 196 -3.00 16.82 -11.94
CA TYR A 196 -2.90 17.29 -10.55
C TYR A 196 -1.48 17.21 -9.99
N VAL A 197 -0.54 16.53 -10.66
CA VAL A 197 0.85 16.40 -10.19
C VAL A 197 1.53 17.75 -9.92
N PRO A 198 1.44 18.77 -10.80
CA PRO A 198 2.04 20.08 -10.50
C PRO A 198 1.45 20.75 -9.27
N GLN A 199 0.14 20.61 -9.04
CA GLN A 199 -0.52 21.14 -7.85
C GLN A 199 -0.07 20.39 -6.60
N TRP A 200 0.02 19.06 -6.66
CA TRP A 200 0.51 18.23 -5.58
C TRP A 200 1.93 18.63 -5.15
N LEU A 201 2.86 18.68 -6.08
CA LEU A 201 4.26 19.07 -5.80
C LEU A 201 4.37 20.48 -5.19
N LYS A 202 3.52 21.43 -5.61
CA LYS A 202 3.47 22.76 -5.01
C LYS A 202 3.02 22.70 -3.54
N ILE A 203 1.96 21.94 -3.24
CA ILE A 203 1.44 21.73 -1.89
C ILE A 203 2.50 21.06 -1.02
N VAL A 204 3.11 19.96 -1.49
CA VAL A 204 4.19 19.26 -0.79
C VAL A 204 5.30 20.23 -0.38
N ASN A 205 5.86 20.98 -1.34
CA ASN A 205 6.96 21.89 -1.08
C ASN A 205 6.59 23.02 -0.10
N SER A 206 5.40 23.62 -0.25
CA SER A 206 4.95 24.69 0.65
C SER A 206 4.70 24.18 2.07
N THR A 207 4.08 23.01 2.20
CA THR A 207 3.77 22.45 3.52
C THR A 207 5.02 21.95 4.24
N ILE A 208 5.99 21.35 3.53
CA ILE A 208 7.31 21.00 4.09
C ILE A 208 8.01 22.23 4.67
N MET A 209 7.92 23.39 3.98
CA MET A 209 8.49 24.64 4.53
C MET A 209 7.77 25.09 5.80
N GLN A 210 6.43 25.00 5.86
CA GLN A 210 5.65 25.32 7.06
C GLN A 210 6.01 24.40 8.24
N ILE A 211 6.15 23.08 7.99
CA ILE A 211 6.58 22.12 9.02
C ILE A 211 7.95 22.51 9.56
N LYS A 212 8.92 22.81 8.69
CA LYS A 212 10.29 23.25 9.08
C LYS A 212 10.31 24.57 9.86
N ALA A 213 9.36 25.46 9.58
CA ALA A 213 9.19 26.72 10.31
C ALA A 213 8.48 26.55 11.65
N GLY A 214 7.94 25.37 11.98
CA GLY A 214 7.12 25.13 13.17
C GLY A 214 5.71 25.73 13.07
N GLU A 215 5.22 25.97 11.86
CA GLU A 215 3.92 26.58 11.56
C GLU A 215 2.85 25.53 11.19
N SER A 216 3.11 24.24 11.44
CA SER A 216 2.24 23.12 11.11
C SER A 216 2.20 22.12 12.23
N ASP A 217 1.05 21.47 12.43
CA ASP A 217 0.85 20.36 13.36
C ASP A 217 1.13 19.00 12.72
N ILE A 218 1.47 18.95 11.42
CA ILE A 218 1.95 17.74 10.78
C ILE A 218 3.28 17.32 11.42
N ASP A 219 3.44 16.02 11.67
CA ASP A 219 4.65 15.48 12.26
C ASP A 219 5.91 15.94 11.51
N PHE A 220 6.92 16.36 12.26
CA PHE A 220 8.19 16.89 11.72
C PHE A 220 8.89 15.88 10.79
N TYR A 221 8.66 14.59 10.96
CA TYR A 221 9.19 13.54 10.10
C TYR A 221 8.75 13.71 8.64
N GLY A 222 7.53 14.20 8.39
CA GLY A 222 7.05 14.58 7.06
C GLY A 222 7.82 15.70 6.37
N ALA A 223 8.69 16.42 7.08
CA ALA A 223 9.58 17.43 6.48
C ALA A 223 10.94 16.88 6.03
N SER A 224 11.19 15.58 6.20
CA SER A 224 12.46 14.92 5.83
C SER A 224 12.69 14.96 4.31
N ASN A 225 11.68 14.56 3.54
CA ASN A 225 11.62 14.58 2.08
C ASN A 225 10.17 14.40 1.59
N GLN A 226 9.95 14.39 0.27
CA GLN A 226 8.60 14.27 -0.33
C GLN A 226 7.97 12.89 -0.10
N VAL A 227 8.78 11.84 -0.05
CA VAL A 227 8.33 10.46 0.20
C VAL A 227 7.73 10.32 1.59
N GLU A 228 8.47 10.78 2.61
CA GLU A 228 8.01 10.76 4.00
C GLU A 228 6.84 11.73 4.22
N PHE A 229 6.84 12.87 3.52
CA PHE A 229 5.70 13.79 3.55
C PHE A 229 4.42 13.06 3.12
N PHE A 230 4.44 12.36 1.98
CA PHE A 230 3.26 11.66 1.48
C PHE A 230 2.78 10.59 2.48
N ALA A 231 3.67 9.81 3.06
CA ALA A 231 3.31 8.80 4.06
C ALA A 231 2.70 9.43 5.32
N VAL A 232 3.35 10.45 5.90
CA VAL A 232 2.91 11.13 7.13
C VAL A 232 1.56 11.84 6.96
N VAL A 233 1.33 12.53 5.85
CA VAL A 233 0.02 13.18 5.63
C VAL A 233 -1.07 12.17 5.31
N SER A 234 -0.72 11.00 4.75
CA SER A 234 -1.67 9.91 4.54
C SER A 234 -2.08 9.25 5.87
N GLU A 235 -1.13 9.03 6.79
CA GLU A 235 -1.46 8.60 8.15
C GLU A 235 -2.46 9.60 8.80
N TYR A 236 -2.15 10.90 8.73
CA TYR A 236 -3.00 11.95 9.29
C TYR A 236 -4.40 11.93 8.65
N PHE A 237 -4.48 11.73 7.34
CA PHE A 237 -5.74 11.66 6.60
C PHE A 237 -6.64 10.51 7.05
N PHE A 238 -6.08 9.33 7.33
CA PHE A 238 -6.86 8.17 7.75
C PHE A 238 -7.16 8.15 9.24
N GLU A 239 -6.25 8.64 10.09
CA GLU A 239 -6.42 8.61 11.53
C GLU A 239 -7.23 9.79 12.06
N GLN A 240 -7.01 11.00 11.54
CA GLN A 240 -7.63 12.23 12.02
C GLN A 240 -8.13 13.13 10.88
N PRO A 241 -9.01 12.65 9.97
CA PRO A 241 -9.40 13.35 8.74
C PRO A 241 -10.00 14.74 8.97
N ARG A 242 -10.77 14.90 10.06
CA ARG A 242 -11.39 16.20 10.38
C ARG A 242 -10.34 17.24 10.74
N LEU A 243 -9.38 16.89 11.55
CA LEU A 243 -8.33 17.80 11.98
C LEU A 243 -7.41 18.19 10.81
N LEU A 244 -7.05 17.23 9.96
CA LEU A 244 -6.31 17.51 8.73
C LEU A 244 -7.09 18.47 7.81
N LYS A 245 -8.39 18.27 7.66
CA LYS A 245 -9.23 19.14 6.81
C LYS A 245 -9.35 20.55 7.36
N GLU A 246 -9.40 20.70 8.69
CA GLU A 246 -9.47 22.00 9.37
C GLU A 246 -8.14 22.77 9.25
N ASN A 247 -7.01 22.09 9.47
CA ASN A 247 -5.70 22.74 9.55
C ASN A 247 -4.97 22.79 8.20
N HIS A 248 -5.17 21.79 7.32
CA HIS A 248 -4.45 21.61 6.06
C HIS A 248 -5.39 21.26 4.89
N ARG A 249 -6.33 22.12 4.61
CA ARG A 249 -7.41 21.87 3.65
C ARG A 249 -6.92 21.47 2.27
N GLU A 250 -5.90 22.12 1.73
CA GLU A 250 -5.37 21.83 0.39
C GLU A 250 -4.75 20.41 0.35
N VAL A 251 -4.03 20.01 1.41
CA VAL A 251 -3.49 18.66 1.56
C VAL A 251 -4.63 17.65 1.60
N TYR A 252 -5.65 17.89 2.43
CA TYR A 252 -6.81 17.01 2.56
C TYR A 252 -7.52 16.80 1.21
N GLU A 253 -7.81 17.89 0.47
CA GLU A 253 -8.50 17.82 -0.82
C GLU A 253 -7.69 17.05 -1.89
N MET A 254 -6.36 17.07 -1.81
CA MET A 254 -5.51 16.28 -2.70
C MET A 254 -5.50 14.80 -2.30
N LEU A 255 -5.46 14.49 -1.00
CA LEU A 255 -5.55 13.10 -0.53
C LEU A 255 -6.93 12.50 -0.82
N GLU A 256 -8.02 13.28 -0.78
CA GLU A 256 -9.32 12.84 -1.28
C GLU A 256 -9.30 12.47 -2.78
N LYS A 257 -8.49 13.16 -3.60
CA LYS A 257 -8.32 12.78 -5.02
C LYS A 257 -7.47 11.53 -5.20
N ILE A 258 -6.52 11.28 -4.29
CA ILE A 258 -5.65 10.10 -4.33
C ILE A 258 -6.41 8.86 -3.82
N PHE A 259 -7.06 8.94 -2.65
CA PHE A 259 -7.64 7.80 -1.93
C PHE A 259 -9.17 7.71 -1.99
N GLY A 260 -9.86 8.73 -2.49
CA GLY A 260 -11.32 8.80 -2.53
C GLY A 260 -11.96 7.82 -3.51
N GLU A 261 -13.29 7.77 -3.50
CA GLU A 261 -14.07 6.87 -4.36
C GLU A 261 -13.77 7.09 -5.85
N ARG A 262 -13.47 6.01 -6.55
CA ARG A 262 -13.29 6.00 -7.99
C ARG A 262 -14.48 5.38 -8.69
N LYS A 263 -15.05 6.08 -9.64
CA LYS A 263 -16.01 5.48 -10.56
C LYS A 263 -15.30 4.39 -11.37
N THR A 264 -15.83 3.19 -11.32
CA THR A 264 -15.37 2.02 -12.09
C THR A 264 -15.13 2.41 -13.54
N GLY A 265 -13.89 2.37 -14.01
CA GLY A 265 -13.51 2.70 -15.39
C GLY A 265 -12.18 3.43 -15.59
N ASN A 266 -11.54 3.93 -14.53
CA ASN A 266 -10.35 4.78 -14.64
C ASN A 266 -9.04 4.17 -14.10
N LEU A 267 -8.99 2.87 -13.81
CA LEU A 267 -7.70 2.23 -13.52
C LEU A 267 -6.94 2.10 -14.84
N ARG A 268 -5.86 2.87 -14.99
CA ARG A 268 -4.85 2.59 -16.00
C ARG A 268 -4.23 1.25 -15.62
N THR A 269 -4.49 0.21 -16.40
CA THR A 269 -3.64 -0.97 -16.40
C THR A 269 -2.23 -0.48 -16.69
N ALA A 270 -1.37 -0.46 -15.68
CA ALA A 270 0.05 -0.28 -15.88
C ALA A 270 0.53 -1.49 -16.68
N THR A 271 0.57 -1.33 -17.99
CA THR A 271 1.29 -2.25 -18.86
C THR A 271 2.75 -2.05 -18.48
N ILE A 272 3.28 -2.98 -17.71
CA ILE A 272 4.72 -3.08 -17.46
C ILE A 272 5.34 -3.35 -18.83
N ALA A 273 5.85 -2.31 -19.44
CA ALA A 273 6.72 -2.45 -20.60
C ALA A 273 8.03 -3.07 -20.06
N ASN A 274 8.17 -4.37 -20.27
CA ASN A 274 9.46 -5.03 -20.18
C ASN A 274 10.38 -4.38 -21.22
N SER A 275 11.30 -3.59 -20.81
CA SER A 275 12.49 -3.21 -21.56
C SER A 275 13.73 -3.76 -20.85
#